data_b1227cd75fff74ba1c47ab15778e0c44
#
_entry.id   b1227cd75fff74ba1c47ab15778e0c44
#
_cell.length_a   1.000
_cell.length_b   1.000
_cell.length_c   1.000
_cell.angle_alpha   90.00
_cell.angle_beta   90.00
_cell.angle_gamma   90.00
#
_symmetry.space_group_name_H-M   'P 1'
#
loop_
_entity.id
_entity.type
_entity.pdbx_description
1 polymer ?
#
loop_
_entity_poly.entity_id
_entity_poly.type
_entity_poly.pdbx_seq_one_letter_code
_entity_poly.pdbx_strand_id
1 'polypeptide(L)'
;VRFPVPVTVIYPGDVIKDEMIIDRAVPPNMPGAQAFISDRALAVGHIARRTLASGQLIPINALEEQKLVTRGNVVKVIVEDGSLSIVTYASSLQSGSRGALIQLRNLDTGVIIRGIVQPDGSVRIQNG
;
A
#
# COMPACT_ATOMS: atom_id res chain seq x y z
N VAL A 1 2.00 17.67 -19.75
CA VAL A 1 1.96 16.50 -18.87
C VAL A 1 2.38 16.93 -17.47
N ARG A 2 1.69 16.44 -16.45
CA ARG A 2 1.96 16.81 -15.07
C ARG A 2 2.39 15.59 -14.27
N PHE A 3 3.44 15.76 -13.45
CA PHE A 3 3.96 14.71 -12.58
C PHE A 3 3.86 15.17 -11.13
N PRO A 4 3.55 14.26 -10.18
CA PRO A 4 3.55 14.62 -8.76
C PRO A 4 4.97 14.87 -8.25
N VAL A 5 5.09 15.92 -7.44
CA VAL A 5 6.35 16.27 -6.79
C VAL A 5 6.06 16.65 -5.33
N PRO A 6 7.04 16.48 -4.42
CA PRO A 6 6.86 16.89 -3.03
C PRO A 6 6.73 18.42 -2.90
N VAL A 7 5.81 18.86 -2.05
CA VAL A 7 5.68 20.29 -1.68
C VAL A 7 6.87 20.72 -0.83
N THR A 8 7.21 19.86 0.14
CA THR A 8 8.36 20.03 1.03
C THR A 8 9.17 18.75 1.03
N VAL A 9 10.36 18.80 1.62
CA VAL A 9 11.23 17.63 1.71
C VAL A 9 10.51 16.49 2.44
N ILE A 10 10.57 15.27 1.86
CA ILE A 10 10.04 14.04 2.48
C ILE A 10 11.25 13.20 2.89
N TYR A 11 11.25 12.74 4.13
CA TYR A 11 12.36 11.99 4.69
C TYR A 11 12.16 10.48 4.63
N PRO A 12 13.25 9.69 4.65
CA PRO A 12 13.13 8.23 4.65
C PRO A 12 12.24 7.74 5.79
N GLY A 13 11.34 6.82 5.48
CA GLY A 13 10.39 6.27 6.44
C GLY A 13 9.07 7.02 6.52
N ASP A 14 8.98 8.21 5.93
CA ASP A 14 7.72 8.97 5.93
C ASP A 14 6.71 8.34 4.97
N VAL A 15 5.46 8.25 5.42
CA VAL A 15 4.34 7.87 4.55
C VAL A 15 3.88 9.10 3.77
N ILE A 16 3.82 8.98 2.46
CA ILE A 16 3.42 10.09 1.60
C ILE A 16 1.92 10.30 1.68
N LYS A 17 1.51 11.50 2.08
CA LYS A 17 0.11 11.90 2.16
C LYS A 17 -0.24 12.80 0.99
N ASP A 18 -1.53 12.88 0.65
CA ASP A 18 -2.01 13.66 -0.49
C ASP A 18 -1.60 15.14 -0.40
N GLU A 19 -1.65 15.73 0.81
CA GLU A 19 -1.28 17.13 1.00
C GLU A 19 0.22 17.41 0.84
N MET A 20 1.05 16.38 0.82
CA MET A 20 2.50 16.51 0.62
C MET A 20 2.89 16.60 -0.85
N ILE A 21 1.95 16.44 -1.77
CA ILE A 21 2.19 16.29 -3.20
C ILE A 21 1.46 17.38 -3.96
N ILE A 22 2.15 17.98 -4.93
CA ILE A 22 1.53 18.86 -5.93
C ILE A 22 1.96 18.37 -7.31
N ASP A 23 1.22 18.82 -8.34
CA ASP A 23 1.55 18.47 -9.72
C ASP A 23 2.48 19.52 -10.32
N ARG A 24 3.51 19.05 -11.00
CA ARG A 24 4.47 19.90 -11.72
C ARG A 24 4.37 19.61 -13.22
N ALA A 25 4.32 20.67 -14.03
CA ALA A 25 4.32 20.53 -15.47
C ALA A 25 5.70 20.10 -15.96
N VAL A 26 5.74 19.10 -16.85
CA VAL A 26 6.97 18.63 -17.49
C VAL A 26 6.74 18.51 -18.98
N PRO A 27 7.81 18.59 -19.81
CA PRO A 27 7.67 18.43 -21.25
C PRO A 27 7.06 17.06 -21.61
N PRO A 28 6.16 16.97 -22.61
CA PRO A 28 5.51 15.70 -22.96
C PRO A 28 6.48 14.60 -23.38
N ASN A 29 7.60 14.96 -23.96
CA ASN A 29 8.60 14.01 -24.47
C ASN A 29 9.87 14.00 -23.65
N MET A 30 9.75 14.22 -22.33
CA MET A 30 10.91 14.24 -21.44
C MET A 30 11.63 12.90 -21.47
N PRO A 31 12.96 12.86 -21.77
CA PRO A 31 13.72 11.61 -21.72
C PRO A 31 13.74 11.04 -20.33
N GLY A 32 13.57 9.69 -20.20
CA GLY A 32 13.61 9.02 -18.91
C GLY A 32 12.38 9.20 -18.04
N ALA A 33 11.29 9.77 -18.60
CA ALA A 33 10.07 10.04 -17.83
C ALA A 33 9.50 8.79 -17.17
N GLN A 34 9.66 7.61 -17.79
CA GLN A 34 9.15 6.36 -17.27
C GLN A 34 9.84 5.89 -15.97
N ALA A 35 10.95 6.50 -15.60
CA ALA A 35 11.65 6.20 -14.34
C ALA A 35 11.06 6.95 -13.15
N PHE A 36 10.10 7.85 -13.37
CA PHE A 36 9.50 8.68 -12.34
C PHE A 36 8.02 8.38 -12.15
N ILE A 37 7.52 8.64 -10.95
CA ILE A 37 6.11 8.49 -10.64
C ILE A 37 5.32 9.49 -11.48
N SER A 38 4.34 9.00 -12.26
CA SER A 38 3.54 9.82 -13.16
C SER A 38 2.12 10.08 -12.66
N ASP A 39 1.68 9.37 -11.63
CA ASP A 39 0.34 9.48 -11.08
C ASP A 39 0.44 9.58 -9.56
N ARG A 40 -0.30 10.54 -8.97
CA ARG A 40 -0.28 10.71 -7.52
C ARG A 40 -0.78 9.47 -6.77
N ALA A 41 -1.63 8.65 -7.37
CA ALA A 41 -2.08 7.39 -6.78
C ALA A 41 -0.94 6.38 -6.58
N LEU A 42 0.14 6.52 -7.35
CA LEU A 42 1.33 5.67 -7.21
C LEU A 42 2.28 6.16 -6.12
N ALA A 43 2.06 7.36 -5.61
CA ALA A 43 2.90 7.95 -4.56
C ALA A 43 2.20 7.96 -3.21
N VAL A 44 0.95 8.40 -3.16
CA VAL A 44 0.20 8.54 -1.90
C VAL A 44 0.01 7.17 -1.25
N GLY A 45 0.32 7.08 0.04
CA GLY A 45 0.23 5.84 0.81
C GLY A 45 1.50 4.99 0.78
N HIS A 46 2.47 5.34 -0.06
CA HIS A 46 3.76 4.65 -0.10
C HIS A 46 4.73 5.29 0.89
N ILE A 47 5.80 4.57 1.21
CA ILE A 47 6.83 5.03 2.13
C ILE A 47 8.06 5.44 1.33
N ALA A 48 8.64 6.59 1.66
CA ALA A 48 9.88 7.03 1.05
C ALA A 48 11.04 6.18 1.56
N ARG A 49 11.83 5.63 0.63
CA ARG A 49 13.05 4.87 0.97
C ARG A 49 14.23 5.77 1.23
N ARG A 50 14.18 6.98 0.66
CA ARG A 50 15.26 7.96 0.76
C ARG A 50 14.65 9.36 0.77
N THR A 51 15.48 10.36 1.00
CA THR A 51 15.05 11.75 1.01
C THR A 51 14.56 12.16 -0.38
N LEU A 52 13.36 12.74 -0.43
CA LEU A 52 12.77 13.29 -1.65
C LEU A 52 12.80 14.80 -1.56
N ALA A 53 13.49 15.44 -2.50
CA ALA A 53 13.65 16.88 -2.50
C ALA A 53 12.38 17.58 -2.95
N SER A 54 12.10 18.74 -2.35
CA SER A 54 10.96 19.58 -2.72
C SER A 54 11.02 19.97 -4.21
N GLY A 55 9.91 19.83 -4.92
CA GLY A 55 9.80 20.23 -6.31
C GLY A 55 10.46 19.31 -7.33
N GLN A 56 11.07 18.23 -6.90
CA GLN A 56 11.76 17.28 -7.78
C GLN A 56 10.87 16.08 -8.10
N LEU A 57 11.00 15.54 -9.30
CA LEU A 57 10.28 14.32 -9.68
C LEU A 57 10.69 13.16 -8.77
N ILE A 58 9.72 12.28 -8.48
CA ILE A 58 9.92 11.17 -7.56
C ILE A 58 10.30 9.92 -8.36
N PRO A 59 11.51 9.37 -8.18
CA PRO A 59 11.88 8.12 -8.84
C PRO A 59 10.99 6.96 -8.35
N ILE A 60 10.60 6.07 -9.25
CA ILE A 60 9.76 4.92 -8.90
C ILE A 60 10.45 4.07 -7.84
N ASN A 61 11.77 3.88 -7.93
CA ASN A 61 12.51 3.06 -6.99
C ASN A 61 12.81 3.73 -5.64
N ALA A 62 12.37 4.97 -5.45
CA ALA A 62 12.52 5.69 -4.18
C ALA A 62 11.37 5.41 -3.21
N LEU A 63 10.37 4.64 -3.62
CA LEU A 63 9.19 4.33 -2.83
C LEU A 63 9.09 2.84 -2.55
N GLU A 64 8.44 2.51 -1.43
CA GLU A 64 8.08 1.14 -1.10
C GLU A 64 6.65 1.10 -0.59
N GLU A 65 6.00 -0.06 -0.72
CA GLU A 65 4.64 -0.24 -0.24
C GLU A 65 4.62 -0.35 1.28
N GLN A 66 3.62 0.29 1.89
CA GLN A 66 3.40 0.21 3.33
C GLN A 66 2.87 -1.17 3.71
N LYS A 67 3.48 -1.81 4.69
CA LYS A 67 2.98 -3.05 5.26
C LYS A 67 1.79 -2.74 6.15
N LEU A 68 0.61 -3.18 5.76
CA LEU A 68 -0.63 -2.96 6.51
C LEU A 68 -0.90 -4.07 7.52
N VAL A 69 -0.33 -5.26 7.28
CA VAL A 69 -0.42 -6.41 8.18
C VAL A 69 0.99 -6.85 8.51
N THR A 70 1.27 -7.04 9.80
CA THR A 70 2.57 -7.51 10.28
C THR A 70 2.42 -8.93 10.79
N ARG A 71 3.38 -9.80 10.46
CA ARG A 71 3.41 -11.17 10.94
C ARG A 71 3.27 -11.21 12.46
N GLY A 72 2.38 -12.07 12.94
CA GLY A 72 2.11 -12.24 14.36
C GLY A 72 0.97 -11.39 14.90
N ASN A 73 0.51 -10.39 14.13
CA ASN A 73 -0.61 -9.56 14.58
C ASN A 73 -1.94 -10.26 14.38
N VAL A 74 -2.89 -9.96 15.26
CA VAL A 74 -4.28 -10.37 15.11
C VAL A 74 -4.97 -9.38 14.19
N VAL A 75 -5.58 -9.87 13.13
CA VAL A 75 -6.26 -9.04 12.14
C VAL A 75 -7.72 -9.46 11.98
N LYS A 76 -8.54 -8.50 11.59
CA LYS A 76 -9.94 -8.72 11.26
C LYS A 76 -10.02 -9.40 9.90
N VAL A 77 -10.74 -10.51 9.83
CA VAL A 77 -10.94 -11.28 8.60
C VAL A 77 -12.41 -11.22 8.23
N ILE A 78 -12.68 -10.84 6.99
CA ILE A 78 -14.02 -10.78 6.43
C ILE A 78 -14.17 -11.93 5.43
N VAL A 79 -15.09 -12.86 5.74
CA VAL A 79 -15.37 -13.98 4.87
C VAL A 79 -16.69 -13.70 4.16
N GLU A 80 -16.66 -13.68 2.84
CA GLU A 80 -17.86 -13.49 2.02
C GLU A 80 -18.26 -14.79 1.38
N ASP A 81 -19.53 -15.17 1.57
CA ASP A 81 -20.13 -16.38 1.00
C ASP A 81 -21.51 -16.00 0.47
N GLY A 82 -21.58 -15.80 -0.84
CA GLY A 82 -22.81 -15.29 -1.46
C GLY A 82 -23.15 -13.91 -0.94
N SER A 83 -24.35 -13.74 -0.41
CA SER A 83 -24.78 -12.48 0.20
C SER A 83 -24.44 -12.37 1.68
N LEU A 84 -23.87 -13.43 2.26
CA LEU A 84 -23.52 -13.48 3.69
C LEU A 84 -22.10 -12.98 3.89
N SER A 85 -21.91 -12.13 4.88
CA SER A 85 -20.59 -11.63 5.28
C SER A 85 -20.35 -11.97 6.74
N ILE A 86 -19.25 -12.68 7.02
CA ILE A 86 -18.89 -13.12 8.36
C ILE A 86 -17.59 -12.46 8.74
N VAL A 87 -17.53 -11.92 9.97
CA VAL A 87 -16.32 -11.34 10.52
C VAL A 87 -15.72 -12.28 11.55
N THR A 88 -14.44 -12.57 11.42
CA THR A 88 -13.69 -13.34 12.40
C THR A 88 -12.31 -12.70 12.58
N TYR A 89 -11.48 -13.30 13.43
CA TYR A 89 -10.14 -12.81 13.70
C TYR A 89 -9.12 -13.94 13.54
N ALA A 90 -7.95 -13.59 13.04
CA ALA A 90 -6.90 -14.55 12.80
C ALA A 90 -5.53 -13.94 13.08
N SER A 91 -4.58 -14.78 13.42
CA SER A 91 -3.18 -14.37 13.55
C SER A 91 -2.50 -14.44 12.20
N SER A 92 -1.88 -13.35 11.79
CA SER A 92 -1.17 -13.32 10.51
C SER A 92 0.12 -14.12 10.59
N LEU A 93 0.33 -14.99 9.61
CA LEU A 93 1.54 -15.80 9.49
C LEU A 93 2.58 -15.12 8.57
N GLN A 94 2.17 -14.06 7.89
CA GLN A 94 3.01 -13.31 6.95
C GLN A 94 2.69 -11.83 7.06
N SER A 95 3.67 -10.99 6.78
CA SER A 95 3.43 -9.56 6.60
C SER A 95 2.95 -9.30 5.18
N GLY A 96 2.16 -8.25 4.99
CA GLY A 96 1.66 -7.92 3.67
C GLY A 96 1.21 -6.48 3.53
N SER A 97 1.34 -5.98 2.30
CA SER A 97 0.81 -4.68 1.88
C SER A 97 -0.57 -4.86 1.26
N ARG A 98 -1.26 -3.77 0.99
CA ARG A 98 -2.56 -3.80 0.32
C ARG A 98 -2.49 -4.65 -0.96
N GLY A 99 -3.44 -5.54 -1.13
CA GLY A 99 -3.53 -6.42 -2.29
C GLY A 99 -2.70 -7.68 -2.20
N ALA A 100 -1.88 -7.85 -1.17
CA ALA A 100 -1.08 -9.05 -0.99
C ALA A 100 -1.94 -10.22 -0.52
N LEU A 101 -1.64 -11.41 -1.05
CA LEU A 101 -2.23 -12.66 -0.56
C LEU A 101 -1.37 -13.17 0.59
N ILE A 102 -1.94 -13.28 1.78
CA ILE A 102 -1.23 -13.73 2.96
C ILE A 102 -1.90 -14.92 3.61
N GLN A 103 -1.13 -15.68 4.38
CA GLN A 103 -1.63 -16.78 5.20
C GLN A 103 -1.92 -16.32 6.61
N LEU A 104 -3.01 -16.84 7.19
CA LEU A 104 -3.45 -16.52 8.54
C LEU A 104 -3.89 -17.81 9.22
N ARG A 105 -3.86 -17.81 10.56
CA ARG A 105 -4.38 -18.91 11.37
C ARG A 105 -5.61 -18.43 12.11
N ASN A 106 -6.75 -19.07 11.88
CA ASN A 106 -7.98 -18.78 12.60
C ASN A 106 -7.76 -19.03 14.08
N LEU A 107 -8.12 -18.05 14.93
CA LEU A 107 -7.87 -18.15 16.37
C LEU A 107 -8.74 -19.20 17.06
N ASP A 108 -9.93 -19.46 16.54
CA ASP A 108 -10.87 -20.41 17.15
C ASP A 108 -10.59 -21.86 16.73
N THR A 109 -10.27 -22.08 15.47
CA THR A 109 -10.15 -23.43 14.91
C THR A 109 -8.71 -23.86 14.67
N GLY A 110 -7.76 -22.92 14.61
CA GLY A 110 -6.37 -23.18 14.26
C GLY A 110 -6.15 -23.49 12.77
N VAL A 111 -7.19 -23.41 11.98
CA VAL A 111 -7.11 -23.69 10.54
C VAL A 111 -6.37 -22.55 9.84
N ILE A 112 -5.47 -22.90 8.90
CA ILE A 112 -4.76 -21.93 8.08
C ILE A 112 -5.66 -21.51 6.92
N ILE A 113 -5.82 -20.21 6.76
CA ILE A 113 -6.62 -19.60 5.70
C ILE A 113 -5.77 -18.61 4.94
N ARG A 114 -6.18 -18.25 3.73
CA ARG A 114 -5.49 -17.25 2.91
C ARG A 114 -6.48 -16.17 2.49
N GLY A 115 -6.00 -14.96 2.46
CA GLY A 115 -6.83 -13.83 2.06
C GLY A 115 -6.02 -12.67 1.53
N ILE A 116 -6.72 -11.70 0.98
CA ILE A 116 -6.15 -10.49 0.37
C ILE A 116 -6.23 -9.34 1.36
N VAL A 117 -5.09 -8.69 1.58
CA VAL A 117 -5.00 -7.51 2.47
C VAL A 117 -5.77 -6.35 1.85
N GLN A 118 -6.67 -5.76 2.65
CA GLN A 118 -7.50 -4.63 2.24
C GLN A 118 -6.84 -3.31 2.65
N PRO A 119 -7.27 -2.19 2.04
CA PRO A 119 -6.68 -0.87 2.36
C PRO A 119 -6.77 -0.46 3.83
N ASP A 120 -7.76 -0.97 4.57
CA ASP A 120 -7.94 -0.67 6.00
C ASP A 120 -7.14 -1.60 6.93
N GLY A 121 -6.35 -2.52 6.38
CA GLY A 121 -5.58 -3.49 7.15
C GLY A 121 -6.33 -4.75 7.49
N SER A 122 -7.59 -4.88 7.12
CA SER A 122 -8.32 -6.14 7.24
C SER A 122 -7.93 -7.09 6.12
N VAL A 123 -8.37 -8.34 6.22
CA VAL A 123 -8.11 -9.36 5.19
C VAL A 123 -9.45 -9.91 4.72
N ARG A 124 -9.61 -10.01 3.43
CA ARG A 124 -10.83 -10.53 2.83
C ARG A 124 -10.59 -11.90 2.21
N ILE A 125 -11.45 -12.84 2.59
CA ILE A 125 -11.49 -14.18 2.01
C ILE A 125 -12.79 -14.29 1.23
N GLN A 126 -12.70 -14.72 -0.01
CA GLN A 126 -13.86 -14.91 -0.86
C GLN A 126 -14.05 -16.40 -1.13
N ASN A 127 -15.21 -16.93 -0.73
CA ASN A 127 -15.59 -18.31 -0.97
C ASN A 127 -16.61 -18.37 -2.11
N GLY A 128 -16.34 -19.19 -3.05
CA GLY A 128 -17.21 -19.39 -4.19
C GLY A 128 -16.82 -18.64 -5.44
#